data_77bd4d3c26e5de4858132c8e40057895
#
_entry.id   77bd4d3c26e5de4858132c8e40057895
#
_cell.length_a   1.000
_cell.length_b   1.000
_cell.length_c   1.000
_cell.angle_alpha   90.00
_cell.angle_beta   90.00
_cell.angle_gamma   90.00
#
_symmetry.space_group_name_H-M   'P 1'
#
loop_
_entity.id
_entity.type
_entity.pdbx_description
1 polymer ?
#
loop_
_entity_poly.entity_id
_entity_poly.type
_entity_poly.pdbx_seq_one_letter_code
_entity_poly.pdbx_strand_id
1 'polypeptide(L)'
;MKFSTLIQNLKKKLFGKEPRQPDTQPIQPFPLAKDSVPGISDSITVPPTTRQPYFIQIGFDFGTSYSKCVCRDMMTDRAWVHIPNKCAGQELPFLIPSTLLLKNRGIGSVDNPEYHYPENGLYHLKHALVKIALRQWDDPVLAPYRSAVGSAGSEKLRGFVETCAVYFLAGALGEVRAQIRRRLPEFGSLPEDYMAVNLAVPVADAERPEVNELYQQILCEAWELADKLAGYPSMHFNELESLRKENHEHRAPPSGEACFIYPEVSANVQGFVRSRVSSEGIYLFSDTGASTVDQGIFIFMRRNEGEYLTYLHGTVLPLGSSQIEHKAAMNSGKMDWQSLEKWREIKEQGGPAPELRKAREWIAERLTRGTEATLAFAKNKLFVKDQLNDTRVIFGGGGHCEYPYKVAVMNPFSGQLFRQSISPDVVSLPPPRDLEIKDSETRWMRRLSVAYGLSFEKSELAGFTYPKDVATPKPEEIWQPRKKIPDPPSKDQC
;
A
#
# COMPACT_ATOMS: atom_id res chain seq x y z
N MET A 1 15.11 -3.27 22.94
CA MET A 1 16.02 -3.69 21.84
C MET A 1 15.21 -3.58 20.55
N LYS A 2 15.68 -2.87 19.51
CA LYS A 2 14.87 -2.71 18.30
C LYS A 2 14.76 -4.06 17.58
N PHE A 3 13.58 -4.40 17.06
CA PHE A 3 13.29 -5.66 16.36
C PHE A 3 14.30 -5.98 15.24
N SER A 4 14.69 -4.97 14.45
CA SER A 4 15.75 -5.07 13.44
C SER A 4 17.07 -5.58 14.00
N THR A 5 17.45 -5.11 15.19
CA THR A 5 18.70 -5.55 15.85
C THR A 5 18.60 -7.01 16.31
N LEU A 6 17.42 -7.45 16.73
CA LEU A 6 17.17 -8.84 17.13
C LEU A 6 17.29 -9.78 15.92
N ILE A 7 16.65 -9.46 14.80
CA ILE A 7 16.72 -10.24 13.55
C ILE A 7 18.16 -10.25 13.00
N GLN A 8 18.82 -9.10 12.94
CA GLN A 8 20.21 -9.02 12.46
C GLN A 8 21.17 -9.83 13.35
N ASN A 9 20.99 -9.78 14.68
CA ASN A 9 21.80 -10.55 15.60
C ASN A 9 21.51 -12.05 15.49
N LEU A 10 20.26 -12.46 15.27
CA LEU A 10 19.86 -13.85 15.04
C LEU A 10 20.36 -14.37 13.69
N LYS A 11 20.20 -13.59 12.61
CA LYS A 11 20.76 -13.93 11.28
C LYS A 11 22.30 -14.07 11.37
N LYS A 12 23.00 -13.18 12.08
CA LYS A 12 24.44 -13.24 12.29
C LYS A 12 24.88 -14.43 13.17
N LYS A 13 24.05 -14.80 14.14
CA LYS A 13 24.30 -15.94 15.04
C LYS A 13 24.04 -17.31 14.37
N LEU A 14 23.05 -17.39 13.48
CA LEU A 14 22.62 -18.59 12.78
C LEU A 14 23.38 -18.85 11.46
N PHE A 15 23.76 -17.80 10.76
CA PHE A 15 24.39 -17.87 9.42
C PHE A 15 25.82 -17.30 9.35
N GLY A 16 26.50 -17.21 10.54
CA GLY A 16 27.82 -16.62 10.65
C GLY A 16 28.84 -17.20 9.69
N LYS A 17 29.14 -16.43 8.65
CA LYS A 17 30.27 -16.23 7.77
C LYS A 17 29.82 -16.07 6.29
N GLU A 18 30.51 -15.14 5.61
CA GLU A 18 30.35 -14.83 4.18
C GLU A 18 30.44 -16.07 3.28
N PRO A 19 29.73 -16.11 2.16
CA PRO A 19 29.79 -17.22 1.23
C PRO A 19 31.18 -17.29 0.58
N ARG A 20 31.94 -18.35 0.89
CA ARG A 20 33.11 -18.73 0.10
C ARG A 20 32.64 -19.27 -1.24
N GLN A 21 33.32 -18.85 -2.30
CA GLN A 21 33.17 -19.41 -3.64
C GLN A 21 33.38 -20.95 -3.61
N PRO A 22 32.61 -21.73 -4.37
CA PRO A 22 32.78 -23.17 -4.42
C PRO A 22 34.02 -23.54 -5.24
N ASP A 23 35.00 -24.13 -4.58
CA ASP A 23 36.07 -24.88 -5.23
C ASP A 23 35.49 -26.21 -5.76
N THR A 24 35.50 -26.35 -7.07
CA THR A 24 35.13 -27.56 -7.79
C THR A 24 36.30 -28.56 -7.78
N GLN A 25 36.25 -29.57 -6.93
CA GLN A 25 37.01 -30.80 -7.11
C GLN A 25 36.07 -32.01 -7.14
N PRO A 26 36.36 -33.02 -7.98
CA PRO A 26 35.44 -34.15 -8.19
C PRO A 26 35.56 -35.16 -7.02
N ILE A 27 34.38 -35.57 -6.55
CA ILE A 27 34.24 -36.56 -5.46
C ILE A 27 34.48 -37.97 -6.04
N GLN A 28 35.48 -38.67 -5.49
CA GLN A 28 35.67 -40.12 -5.72
C GLN A 28 34.74 -40.92 -4.79
N PRO A 29 34.21 -42.08 -5.24
CA PRO A 29 33.32 -42.88 -4.40
C PRO A 29 34.09 -43.73 -3.41
N PHE A 30 33.64 -43.74 -2.16
CA PHE A 30 34.12 -44.63 -1.10
C PHE A 30 33.52 -46.04 -1.20
N PRO A 31 34.26 -47.10 -0.91
CA PRO A 31 33.78 -48.47 -0.95
C PRO A 31 32.95 -48.84 0.30
N LEU A 32 31.88 -49.60 0.06
CA LEU A 32 31.05 -50.24 1.08
C LEU A 32 31.83 -51.33 1.82
N ALA A 33 31.99 -51.18 3.14
CA ALA A 33 32.38 -52.29 4.02
C ALA A 33 31.12 -52.83 4.71
N LYS A 34 30.84 -54.12 4.50
CA LYS A 34 29.93 -54.90 5.31
C LYS A 34 30.74 -55.41 6.53
N ASP A 35 30.27 -55.14 7.73
CA ASP A 35 30.46 -56.03 8.85
C ASP A 35 29.41 -55.75 9.93
N SER A 36 28.77 -56.84 10.34
CA SER A 36 27.77 -56.99 11.37
C SER A 36 28.39 -57.08 12.77
N VAL A 37 27.90 -56.27 13.72
CA VAL A 37 28.14 -56.48 15.16
C VAL A 37 26.80 -56.27 15.92
N PRO A 38 26.53 -57.13 16.95
CA PRO A 38 25.20 -57.23 17.56
C PRO A 38 25.00 -56.25 18.73
N GLY A 39 23.78 -55.81 18.85
CA GLY A 39 23.03 -55.50 20.08
C GLY A 39 23.71 -54.65 21.16
N ILE A 40 23.45 -53.31 21.09
CA ILE A 40 23.26 -52.50 22.28
C ILE A 40 22.04 -51.59 21.97
N SER A 41 20.97 -51.85 22.71
CA SER A 41 19.79 -51.03 22.74
C SER A 41 20.06 -49.83 23.65
N ASP A 42 20.78 -48.85 23.16
CA ASP A 42 20.78 -47.54 23.75
C ASP A 42 19.73 -46.73 22.97
N SER A 43 18.64 -46.40 23.62
CA SER A 43 17.68 -45.40 23.18
C SER A 43 18.43 -44.07 23.04
N ILE A 44 18.96 -43.82 21.83
CA ILE A 44 19.44 -42.48 21.44
C ILE A 44 18.19 -41.61 21.46
N THR A 45 17.98 -40.92 22.57
CA THR A 45 17.12 -39.75 22.60
C THR A 45 17.77 -38.76 21.66
N VAL A 46 17.29 -38.74 20.40
CA VAL A 46 17.58 -37.66 19.45
C VAL A 46 17.17 -36.38 20.16
N PRO A 47 18.09 -35.46 20.45
CA PRO A 47 17.70 -34.19 21.06
C PRO A 47 16.61 -33.56 20.16
N PRO A 48 15.55 -32.99 20.75
CA PRO A 48 14.51 -32.38 19.95
C PRO A 48 15.18 -31.38 19.01
N THR A 49 15.02 -31.59 17.73
CA THR A 49 15.47 -30.65 16.70
C THR A 49 14.75 -29.32 16.99
N THR A 50 15.45 -28.42 17.66
CA THR A 50 14.94 -27.09 17.94
C THR A 50 14.77 -26.42 16.60
N ARG A 51 13.51 -26.28 16.14
CA ARG A 51 13.19 -25.52 14.94
C ARG A 51 13.67 -24.08 15.07
N GLN A 52 13.89 -23.43 13.97
CA GLN A 52 14.12 -21.98 13.97
C GLN A 52 12.81 -21.24 14.31
N PRO A 53 12.89 -20.11 15.03
CA PRO A 53 11.71 -19.30 15.32
C PRO A 53 11.10 -18.72 14.03
N TYR A 54 9.80 -18.57 14.02
CA TYR A 54 9.09 -17.90 12.94
C TYR A 54 9.07 -16.38 13.16
N PHE A 55 9.45 -15.64 12.14
CA PHE A 55 9.33 -14.18 12.10
C PHE A 55 8.40 -13.79 10.95
N ILE A 56 7.13 -13.56 11.25
CA ILE A 56 6.11 -13.31 10.25
C ILE A 56 5.84 -11.81 10.16
N GLN A 57 6.10 -11.23 8.99
CA GLN A 57 5.72 -9.87 8.67
C GLN A 57 4.45 -9.88 7.82
N ILE A 58 3.42 -9.20 8.30
CA ILE A 58 2.14 -9.01 7.59
C ILE A 58 2.17 -7.66 6.90
N GLY A 59 2.02 -7.63 5.58
CA GLY A 59 1.78 -6.43 4.79
C GLY A 59 0.28 -6.28 4.52
N PHE A 60 -0.36 -5.29 5.14
CA PHE A 60 -1.79 -5.05 5.00
C PHE A 60 -2.03 -3.75 4.22
N ASP A 61 -2.48 -3.90 2.97
CA ASP A 61 -2.94 -2.79 2.13
C ASP A 61 -4.40 -2.49 2.47
N PHE A 62 -4.62 -1.45 3.26
CA PHE A 62 -5.96 -0.94 3.59
C PHE A 62 -6.50 -0.12 2.42
N GLY A 63 -7.14 -0.79 1.47
CA GLY A 63 -7.72 -0.17 0.29
C GLY A 63 -9.11 0.43 0.53
N THR A 64 -9.53 1.35 -0.33
CA THR A 64 -10.83 2.04 -0.19
C THR A 64 -12.03 1.14 -0.47
N SER A 65 -11.97 0.32 -1.53
CA SER A 65 -13.02 -0.66 -1.84
C SER A 65 -12.64 -2.07 -1.42
N TYR A 66 -11.37 -2.42 -1.61
CA TYR A 66 -10.83 -3.73 -1.25
C TYR A 66 -9.48 -3.58 -0.58
N SER A 67 -9.33 -4.23 0.56
CA SER A 67 -8.03 -4.44 1.21
C SER A 67 -7.38 -5.73 0.72
N LYS A 68 -6.07 -5.86 0.90
CA LYS A 68 -5.28 -7.04 0.52
C LYS A 68 -4.21 -7.28 1.55
N CYS A 69 -3.78 -8.54 1.65
CA CYS A 69 -2.77 -8.90 2.62
C CYS A 69 -1.77 -9.89 2.04
N VAL A 70 -0.50 -9.63 2.28
CA VAL A 70 0.61 -10.54 1.98
C VAL A 70 1.36 -10.81 3.28
N CYS A 71 1.59 -12.07 3.58
CA CYS A 71 2.40 -12.49 4.72
C CYS A 71 3.77 -12.95 4.23
N ARG A 72 4.82 -12.67 4.99
CA ARG A 72 6.19 -13.10 4.71
C ARG A 72 6.80 -13.75 5.93
N ASP A 73 7.39 -14.89 5.74
CA ASP A 73 8.32 -15.46 6.71
C ASP A 73 9.72 -14.88 6.46
N MET A 74 10.17 -14.04 7.36
CA MET A 74 11.44 -13.32 7.26
C MET A 74 12.66 -14.23 7.38
N MET A 75 12.48 -15.44 7.94
CA MET A 75 13.58 -16.42 8.08
C MET A 75 13.85 -17.16 6.78
N THR A 76 12.79 -17.50 6.05
CA THR A 76 12.88 -18.22 4.77
C THR A 76 12.79 -17.32 3.54
N ASP A 77 12.50 -16.04 3.75
CA ASP A 77 12.25 -15.01 2.71
C ASP A 77 11.14 -15.42 1.71
N ARG A 78 10.17 -16.20 2.19
CA ARG A 78 9.00 -16.63 1.40
C ARG A 78 7.78 -15.82 1.79
N ALA A 79 7.08 -15.33 0.77
CA ALA A 79 5.82 -14.60 0.95
C ALA A 79 4.65 -15.38 0.34
N TRP A 80 3.46 -15.18 0.90
CA TRP A 80 2.21 -15.74 0.37
C TRP A 80 1.06 -14.75 0.50
N VAL A 81 0.08 -14.91 -0.38
CA VAL A 81 -1.12 -14.07 -0.39
C VAL A 81 -2.15 -14.62 0.59
N HIS A 82 -2.70 -13.77 1.44
CA HIS A 82 -3.86 -14.11 2.25
C HIS A 82 -5.12 -14.19 1.38
N ILE A 83 -5.86 -15.29 1.48
CA ILE A 83 -7.13 -15.49 0.81
C ILE A 83 -8.21 -15.65 1.88
N PRO A 84 -9.14 -14.66 2.02
CA PRO A 84 -10.26 -14.79 2.94
C PRO A 84 -11.16 -15.97 2.60
N ASN A 85 -11.65 -16.69 3.61
CA ASN A 85 -12.49 -17.87 3.38
C ASN A 85 -13.73 -17.57 2.52
N LYS A 86 -14.34 -16.39 2.71
CA LYS A 86 -15.52 -15.93 1.95
C LYS A 86 -15.23 -15.67 0.47
N CYS A 87 -13.97 -15.43 0.10
CA CYS A 87 -13.58 -15.03 -1.26
C CYS A 87 -12.91 -16.16 -2.05
N ALA A 88 -12.73 -17.34 -1.47
CA ALA A 88 -11.94 -18.45 -2.06
C ALA A 88 -12.40 -18.91 -3.44
N GLY A 89 -13.67 -18.71 -3.81
CA GLY A 89 -14.24 -19.08 -5.10
C GLY A 89 -14.26 -17.97 -6.15
N GLN A 90 -13.77 -16.77 -5.83
CA GLN A 90 -13.82 -15.63 -6.73
C GLN A 90 -12.65 -15.58 -7.70
N GLU A 91 -12.79 -14.81 -8.78
CA GLU A 91 -11.71 -14.58 -9.77
C GLU A 91 -10.47 -13.93 -9.11
N LEU A 92 -10.71 -13.01 -8.18
CA LEU A 92 -9.66 -12.34 -7.39
C LEU A 92 -9.86 -12.62 -5.89
N PRO A 93 -9.54 -13.84 -5.44
CA PRO A 93 -9.93 -14.35 -4.12
C PRO A 93 -9.22 -13.67 -2.95
N PHE A 94 -8.21 -12.86 -3.21
CA PHE A 94 -7.43 -12.11 -2.21
C PHE A 94 -8.02 -10.73 -1.89
N LEU A 95 -9.12 -10.34 -2.53
CA LEU A 95 -9.75 -9.05 -2.29
C LEU A 95 -10.67 -9.12 -1.06
N ILE A 96 -10.30 -8.39 0.00
CA ILE A 96 -11.09 -8.23 1.22
C ILE A 96 -12.00 -7.02 1.05
N PRO A 97 -13.33 -7.14 0.96
CA PRO A 97 -14.21 -5.98 0.85
C PRO A 97 -14.04 -5.03 2.05
N SER A 98 -13.71 -3.76 1.77
CA SER A 98 -13.53 -2.72 2.80
C SER A 98 -14.83 -1.99 3.14
N THR A 99 -15.96 -2.65 2.94
CA THR A 99 -17.31 -2.16 3.21
C THR A 99 -17.90 -2.90 4.41
N LEU A 100 -18.50 -2.17 5.33
CA LEU A 100 -19.21 -2.72 6.48
C LEU A 100 -20.71 -2.56 6.30
N LEU A 101 -21.50 -3.41 6.95
CA LEU A 101 -22.95 -3.36 6.95
C LEU A 101 -23.49 -2.96 8.33
N LEU A 102 -24.47 -2.09 8.35
CA LEU A 102 -25.27 -1.79 9.52
C LEU A 102 -26.58 -2.58 9.47
N LYS A 103 -26.77 -3.53 10.38
CA LYS A 103 -28.02 -4.31 10.52
C LYS A 103 -28.52 -4.19 11.97
N ASN A 104 -29.73 -3.68 12.17
CA ASN A 104 -30.41 -3.67 13.50
C ASN A 104 -29.53 -3.15 14.66
N ARG A 105 -28.84 -2.00 14.47
CA ARG A 105 -27.87 -1.44 15.42
C ARG A 105 -26.60 -2.30 15.62
N GLY A 106 -26.41 -3.33 14.81
CA GLY A 106 -25.20 -4.12 14.74
C GLY A 106 -24.31 -3.73 13.56
N ILE A 107 -23.07 -4.15 13.65
CA ILE A 107 -22.08 -4.01 12.61
C ILE A 107 -21.66 -5.40 12.13
N GLY A 108 -21.40 -5.54 10.84
CA GLY A 108 -20.95 -6.79 10.23
C GLY A 108 -20.22 -6.56 8.91
N SER A 109 -19.57 -7.60 8.41
CA SER A 109 -18.99 -7.58 7.07
C SER A 109 -20.06 -7.81 5.99
N VAL A 110 -19.73 -7.48 4.75
CA VAL A 110 -20.56 -7.76 3.58
C VAL A 110 -20.70 -9.28 3.39
N ASP A 111 -21.91 -9.76 3.19
CA ASP A 111 -22.18 -11.20 2.99
C ASP A 111 -21.75 -11.65 1.57
N ASN A 112 -22.01 -10.80 0.56
CA ASN A 112 -21.58 -11.03 -0.82
C ASN A 112 -20.43 -10.05 -1.18
N PRO A 113 -19.20 -10.53 -1.35
CA PRO A 113 -18.05 -9.69 -1.66
C PRO A 113 -18.12 -9.03 -3.06
N GLU A 114 -19.05 -9.43 -3.92
CA GLU A 114 -19.28 -8.82 -5.24
C GLU A 114 -20.08 -7.50 -5.14
N TYR A 115 -20.84 -7.28 -4.06
CA TYR A 115 -21.57 -6.03 -3.85
C TYR A 115 -20.64 -4.93 -3.33
N HIS A 116 -20.48 -3.86 -4.11
CA HIS A 116 -19.70 -2.68 -3.73
C HIS A 116 -20.51 -1.67 -2.90
N TYR A 117 -21.78 -1.50 -3.23
CA TYR A 117 -22.68 -0.53 -2.62
C TYR A 117 -23.93 -1.22 -2.04
N PRO A 118 -23.79 -2.08 -1.01
CA PRO A 118 -24.96 -2.70 -0.40
C PRO A 118 -25.82 -1.67 0.34
N GLU A 119 -27.10 -1.95 0.47
CA GLU A 119 -28.00 -1.18 1.32
C GLU A 119 -27.48 -1.14 2.77
N ASN A 120 -27.55 0.03 3.41
CA ASN A 120 -26.98 0.27 4.74
C ASN A 120 -25.45 0.01 4.84
N GLY A 121 -24.74 0.13 3.70
CA GLY A 121 -23.31 0.00 3.63
C GLY A 121 -22.58 1.24 4.13
N LEU A 122 -21.47 1.01 4.84
CA LEU A 122 -20.47 2.02 5.18
C LEU A 122 -19.29 1.85 4.25
N TYR A 123 -19.21 2.70 3.24
CA TYR A 123 -18.19 2.64 2.18
C TYR A 123 -17.06 3.61 2.44
N HIS A 124 -15.94 3.42 1.76
CA HIS A 124 -14.79 4.34 1.75
C HIS A 124 -14.21 4.60 3.15
N LEU A 125 -14.19 3.59 4.02
CA LEU A 125 -13.76 3.68 5.41
C LEU A 125 -12.34 4.28 5.55
N LYS A 126 -11.41 3.91 4.68
CA LYS A 126 -10.04 4.50 4.62
C LYS A 126 -10.09 6.02 4.49
N HIS A 127 -10.92 6.53 3.58
CA HIS A 127 -11.09 7.98 3.38
C HIS A 127 -11.81 8.65 4.54
N ALA A 128 -12.84 7.99 5.08
CA ALA A 128 -13.55 8.51 6.24
C ALA A 128 -12.60 8.75 7.42
N LEU A 129 -11.64 7.84 7.66
CA LEU A 129 -10.59 8.02 8.68
C LEU A 129 -9.73 9.26 8.42
N VAL A 130 -9.27 9.47 7.18
CA VAL A 130 -8.48 10.66 6.83
C VAL A 130 -9.31 11.93 7.08
N LYS A 131 -10.60 11.93 6.68
CA LYS A 131 -11.46 13.11 6.84
C LYS A 131 -11.71 13.48 8.29
N ILE A 132 -11.94 12.51 9.16
CA ILE A 132 -12.10 12.78 10.61
C ILE A 132 -10.76 13.22 11.26
N ALA A 133 -9.61 12.65 10.84
CA ALA A 133 -8.31 13.10 11.32
C ALA A 133 -8.07 14.57 10.99
N LEU A 134 -8.42 14.98 9.76
CA LEU A 134 -8.28 16.35 9.26
C LEU A 134 -9.42 17.29 9.68
N ARG A 135 -10.39 16.82 10.48
CA ARG A 135 -11.56 17.56 10.93
C ARG A 135 -12.43 18.13 9.78
N GLN A 136 -12.48 17.41 8.65
CA GLN A 136 -13.27 17.77 7.47
C GLN A 136 -14.67 17.16 7.56
N TRP A 137 -15.45 17.61 8.56
CA TRP A 137 -16.72 16.99 8.97
C TRP A 137 -17.81 17.01 7.89
N ASP A 138 -17.78 17.99 6.98
CA ASP A 138 -18.81 18.17 5.93
C ASP A 138 -18.49 17.40 4.64
N ASP A 139 -17.35 16.69 4.58
CA ASP A 139 -16.95 15.94 3.40
C ASP A 139 -18.02 14.91 3.01
N PRO A 140 -18.39 14.81 1.72
CA PRO A 140 -19.40 13.85 1.24
C PRO A 140 -19.11 12.39 1.59
N VAL A 141 -17.84 12.01 1.72
CA VAL A 141 -17.42 10.65 2.12
C VAL A 141 -17.99 10.27 3.50
N LEU A 142 -18.21 11.26 4.38
CA LEU A 142 -18.78 11.03 5.71
C LEU A 142 -20.29 10.92 5.72
N ALA A 143 -20.99 11.13 4.60
CA ALA A 143 -22.45 11.12 4.56
C ALA A 143 -23.09 9.82 5.08
N PRO A 144 -22.64 8.60 4.69
CA PRO A 144 -23.17 7.35 5.23
C PRO A 144 -22.99 7.24 6.75
N TYR A 145 -21.82 7.68 7.25
CA TYR A 145 -21.49 7.64 8.68
C TYR A 145 -22.30 8.66 9.48
N ARG A 146 -22.48 9.88 8.95
CA ARG A 146 -23.38 10.89 9.56
C ARG A 146 -24.82 10.39 9.63
N SER A 147 -25.32 9.77 8.58
CA SER A 147 -26.66 9.18 8.54
C SER A 147 -26.84 8.11 9.62
N ALA A 148 -25.81 7.27 9.84
CA ALA A 148 -25.83 6.22 10.86
C ALA A 148 -25.84 6.76 12.30
N VAL A 149 -25.15 7.88 12.54
CA VAL A 149 -25.03 8.50 13.88
C VAL A 149 -26.19 9.46 14.18
N GLY A 150 -26.89 9.93 13.14
CA GLY A 150 -27.96 10.93 13.25
C GLY A 150 -27.46 12.34 13.58
N SER A 151 -28.24 13.13 14.30
CA SER A 151 -27.92 14.54 14.64
C SER A 151 -26.81 14.70 15.68
N ALA A 152 -25.98 13.71 15.89
CA ALA A 152 -24.89 13.76 16.86
C ALA A 152 -23.73 14.61 16.36
N GLY A 153 -23.04 15.29 17.28
CA GLY A 153 -21.90 16.17 16.98
C GLY A 153 -20.67 15.43 16.41
N SER A 154 -19.69 16.21 16.00
CA SER A 154 -18.45 15.74 15.37
C SER A 154 -17.68 14.68 16.16
N GLU A 155 -17.63 14.80 17.49
CA GLU A 155 -16.95 13.82 18.35
C GLU A 155 -17.61 12.43 18.30
N LYS A 156 -18.95 12.37 18.26
CA LYS A 156 -19.64 11.09 18.12
C LYS A 156 -19.46 10.48 16.74
N LEU A 157 -19.43 11.31 15.69
CA LEU A 157 -19.11 10.86 14.34
C LEU A 157 -17.68 10.31 14.28
N ARG A 158 -16.74 11.00 14.92
CA ARG A 158 -15.35 10.55 15.03
C ARG A 158 -15.26 9.18 15.67
N GLY A 159 -15.80 9.03 16.89
CA GLY A 159 -15.78 7.76 17.61
C GLY A 159 -16.47 6.62 16.83
N PHE A 160 -17.54 6.92 16.09
CA PHE A 160 -18.21 5.94 15.24
C PHE A 160 -17.32 5.45 14.09
N VAL A 161 -16.67 6.36 13.34
CA VAL A 161 -15.77 6.01 12.23
C VAL A 161 -14.56 5.23 12.75
N GLU A 162 -13.96 5.67 13.87
CA GLU A 162 -12.86 4.96 14.52
C GLU A 162 -13.25 3.53 14.90
N THR A 163 -14.44 3.36 15.52
CA THR A 163 -14.95 2.05 15.90
C THR A 163 -15.18 1.13 14.71
N CYS A 164 -15.72 1.67 13.61
CA CYS A 164 -15.85 0.95 12.34
C CYS A 164 -14.50 0.48 11.80
N ALA A 165 -13.48 1.34 11.87
CA ALA A 165 -12.14 1.03 11.37
C ALA A 165 -11.43 -0.03 12.23
N VAL A 166 -11.52 0.07 13.55
CA VAL A 166 -11.01 -0.96 14.47
C VAL A 166 -11.66 -2.30 14.19
N TYR A 167 -13.00 -2.33 14.07
CA TYR A 167 -13.74 -3.56 13.78
C TYR A 167 -13.29 -4.18 12.46
N PHE A 168 -13.20 -3.38 11.39
CA PHE A 168 -12.77 -3.86 10.08
C PHE A 168 -11.38 -4.44 10.11
N LEU A 169 -10.40 -3.70 10.63
CA LEU A 169 -9.01 -4.13 10.67
C LEU A 169 -8.80 -5.33 11.60
N ALA A 170 -9.45 -5.32 12.78
CA ALA A 170 -9.35 -6.43 13.71
C ALA A 170 -9.92 -7.73 13.14
N GLY A 171 -11.08 -7.64 12.47
CA GLY A 171 -11.70 -8.80 11.81
C GLY A 171 -10.81 -9.40 10.72
N ALA A 172 -10.23 -8.53 9.87
CA ALA A 172 -9.32 -8.95 8.81
C ALA A 172 -8.02 -9.53 9.36
N LEU A 173 -7.36 -8.82 10.27
CA LEU A 173 -6.10 -9.26 10.87
C LEU A 173 -6.25 -10.55 11.70
N GLY A 174 -7.40 -10.72 12.36
CA GLY A 174 -7.72 -11.96 13.07
C GLY A 174 -7.84 -13.15 12.13
N GLU A 175 -8.47 -12.98 10.96
CA GLU A 175 -8.54 -14.03 9.93
C GLU A 175 -7.15 -14.35 9.36
N VAL A 176 -6.31 -13.33 9.13
CA VAL A 176 -4.93 -13.49 8.69
C VAL A 176 -4.12 -14.28 9.73
N ARG A 177 -4.20 -13.90 11.02
CA ARG A 177 -3.52 -14.63 12.12
C ARG A 177 -3.96 -16.09 12.22
N ALA A 178 -5.26 -16.33 12.11
CA ALA A 178 -5.81 -17.68 12.12
C ALA A 178 -5.28 -18.51 10.94
N GLN A 179 -5.14 -17.92 9.75
CA GLN A 179 -4.57 -18.58 8.59
C GLN A 179 -3.07 -18.87 8.78
N ILE A 180 -2.29 -17.93 9.36
CA ILE A 180 -0.88 -18.13 9.66
C ILE A 180 -0.71 -19.32 10.63
N ARG A 181 -1.51 -19.39 11.72
CA ARG A 181 -1.47 -20.50 12.68
C ARG A 181 -1.84 -21.85 12.03
N ARG A 182 -2.78 -21.86 11.08
CA ARG A 182 -3.11 -23.08 10.31
C ARG A 182 -1.97 -23.50 9.37
N ARG A 183 -1.27 -22.53 8.75
CA ARG A 183 -0.14 -22.77 7.84
C ARG A 183 1.11 -23.21 8.62
N LEU A 184 1.30 -22.66 9.80
CA LEU A 184 2.45 -22.90 10.70
C LEU A 184 1.94 -23.38 12.06
N PRO A 185 1.58 -24.68 12.18
CA PRO A 185 0.94 -25.20 13.41
C PRO A 185 1.79 -25.06 14.68
N GLU A 186 3.11 -25.00 14.52
CA GLU A 186 4.06 -24.83 15.63
C GLU A 186 4.29 -23.36 16.02
N PHE A 187 3.68 -22.40 15.31
CA PHE A 187 3.80 -20.98 15.65
C PHE A 187 3.30 -20.69 17.07
N GLY A 188 4.12 -20.03 17.86
CA GLY A 188 3.87 -19.75 19.28
C GLY A 188 4.41 -20.82 20.23
N SER A 189 5.03 -21.91 19.73
CA SER A 189 5.69 -22.90 20.57
C SER A 189 7.07 -22.46 21.06
N LEU A 190 7.69 -21.48 20.41
CA LEU A 190 8.94 -20.86 20.85
C LEU A 190 8.67 -19.41 21.32
N PRO A 191 9.33 -18.97 22.42
CA PRO A 191 9.22 -17.60 22.91
C PRO A 191 9.65 -16.53 21.90
N GLU A 192 10.55 -16.92 20.98
CA GLU A 192 11.09 -16.05 19.92
C GLU A 192 10.20 -15.97 18.69
N ASP A 193 9.12 -16.76 18.60
CA ASP A 193 8.14 -16.63 17.52
C ASP A 193 7.51 -15.25 17.56
N TYR A 194 7.53 -14.56 16.42
CA TYR A 194 7.12 -13.17 16.36
C TYR A 194 6.26 -12.89 15.13
N MET A 195 5.28 -12.00 15.30
CA MET A 195 4.41 -11.56 14.21
C MET A 195 4.22 -10.04 14.31
N ALA A 196 4.38 -9.35 13.18
CA ALA A 196 4.20 -7.91 13.07
C ALA A 196 3.36 -7.55 11.85
N VAL A 197 2.80 -6.35 11.84
CA VAL A 197 1.99 -5.82 10.74
C VAL A 197 2.45 -4.43 10.32
N ASN A 198 2.57 -4.25 9.00
CA ASN A 198 2.73 -2.96 8.35
C ASN A 198 1.41 -2.58 7.68
N LEU A 199 0.97 -1.33 7.86
CA LEU A 199 -0.22 -0.76 7.25
C LEU A 199 0.16 0.43 6.37
N ALA A 200 -0.42 0.54 5.16
CA ALA A 200 -0.18 1.66 4.28
C ALA A 200 -1.04 2.89 4.63
N VAL A 201 -0.40 4.06 4.58
CA VAL A 201 -1.06 5.37 4.65
C VAL A 201 -0.83 6.11 3.32
N PRO A 202 -1.84 6.81 2.76
CA PRO A 202 -1.67 7.59 1.54
C PRO A 202 -0.51 8.60 1.67
N VAL A 203 0.31 8.74 0.62
CA VAL A 203 1.53 9.56 0.66
C VAL A 203 1.27 11.02 1.01
N ALA A 204 0.22 11.62 0.44
CA ALA A 204 -0.12 13.02 0.72
C ALA A 204 -0.49 13.25 2.19
N ASP A 205 -0.94 12.21 2.87
CA ASP A 205 -1.36 12.25 4.27
C ASP A 205 -0.30 11.69 5.22
N ALA A 206 0.70 10.96 4.68
CA ALA A 206 1.80 10.38 5.46
C ALA A 206 2.73 11.43 6.09
N GLU A 207 2.70 12.68 5.59
CA GLU A 207 3.42 13.81 6.17
C GLU A 207 2.60 14.55 7.25
N ARG A 208 1.34 14.16 7.49
CA ARG A 208 0.43 14.78 8.46
C ARG A 208 0.43 14.00 9.77
N PRO A 209 0.94 14.59 10.86
CA PRO A 209 1.00 13.90 12.16
C PRO A 209 -0.35 13.37 12.62
N GLU A 210 -1.43 14.16 12.42
CA GLU A 210 -2.77 13.83 12.88
C GLU A 210 -3.32 12.55 12.22
N VAL A 211 -2.99 12.34 10.94
CA VAL A 211 -3.37 11.13 10.22
C VAL A 211 -2.53 9.95 10.68
N ASN A 212 -1.22 10.13 10.78
CA ASN A 212 -0.32 9.06 11.22
C ASN A 212 -0.65 8.57 12.63
N GLU A 213 -0.86 9.49 13.58
CA GLU A 213 -1.21 9.16 14.95
C GLU A 213 -2.53 8.35 15.02
N LEU A 214 -3.56 8.80 14.26
CA LEU A 214 -4.83 8.11 14.22
C LEU A 214 -4.69 6.69 13.62
N TYR A 215 -4.00 6.56 12.50
CA TYR A 215 -3.80 5.25 11.86
C TYR A 215 -2.97 4.31 12.75
N GLN A 216 -1.94 4.82 13.42
CA GLN A 216 -1.14 4.03 14.37
C GLN A 216 -2.00 3.55 15.54
N GLN A 217 -2.82 4.44 16.12
CA GLN A 217 -3.72 4.09 17.21
C GLN A 217 -4.71 3.02 16.80
N ILE A 218 -5.40 3.21 15.65
CA ILE A 218 -6.40 2.27 15.12
C ILE A 218 -5.77 0.91 14.82
N LEU A 219 -4.56 0.89 14.22
CA LEU A 219 -3.86 -0.35 13.92
C LEU A 219 -3.48 -1.12 15.17
N CYS A 220 -2.92 -0.45 16.18
CA CYS A 220 -2.54 -1.09 17.45
C CYS A 220 -3.77 -1.65 18.17
N GLU A 221 -4.87 -0.89 18.23
CA GLU A 221 -6.11 -1.35 18.86
C GLU A 221 -6.73 -2.54 18.10
N ALA A 222 -6.75 -2.47 16.76
CA ALA A 222 -7.22 -3.57 15.93
C ALA A 222 -6.35 -4.83 16.09
N TRP A 223 -5.04 -4.65 16.23
CA TRP A 223 -4.10 -5.75 16.46
C TRP A 223 -4.36 -6.48 17.77
N GLU A 224 -4.66 -5.75 18.84
CA GLU A 224 -4.97 -6.32 20.15
C GLU A 224 -6.33 -7.06 20.15
N LEU A 225 -7.32 -6.54 19.41
CA LEU A 225 -8.64 -7.13 19.28
C LEU A 225 -8.77 -8.20 18.19
N ALA A 226 -7.72 -8.44 17.41
CA ALA A 226 -7.77 -9.30 16.23
C ALA A 226 -8.28 -10.72 16.51
N ASP A 227 -7.83 -11.34 17.57
CA ASP A 227 -8.26 -12.71 17.93
C ASP A 227 -9.71 -12.78 18.41
N LYS A 228 -10.24 -11.69 19.00
CA LYS A 228 -11.64 -11.60 19.45
C LYS A 228 -12.61 -11.30 18.30
N LEU A 229 -12.15 -10.59 17.27
CA LEU A 229 -12.97 -10.13 16.14
C LEU A 229 -12.68 -10.88 14.83
N ALA A 230 -11.90 -11.97 14.90
CA ALA A 230 -11.55 -12.77 13.72
C ALA A 230 -12.78 -13.21 12.93
N GLY A 231 -12.78 -12.96 11.61
CA GLY A 231 -13.87 -13.34 10.72
C GLY A 231 -15.12 -12.48 10.83
N TYR A 232 -15.05 -11.32 11.50
CA TYR A 232 -16.13 -10.33 11.59
C TYR A 232 -17.40 -10.85 12.25
N PRO A 233 -17.37 -11.25 13.54
CA PRO A 233 -18.57 -11.65 14.24
C PRO A 233 -19.57 -10.50 14.25
N SER A 234 -20.84 -10.78 13.86
CA SER A 234 -21.89 -9.77 13.95
C SER A 234 -22.14 -9.41 15.42
N MET A 235 -22.01 -8.13 15.75
CA MET A 235 -22.19 -7.67 17.12
C MET A 235 -22.86 -6.30 17.17
N HIS A 236 -23.48 -5.98 18.32
CA HIS A 236 -24.02 -4.65 18.53
C HIS A 236 -22.92 -3.61 18.69
N PHE A 237 -23.18 -2.40 18.17
CA PHE A 237 -22.20 -1.32 18.23
C PHE A 237 -21.79 -0.98 19.67
N ASN A 238 -22.72 -1.00 20.62
CA ASN A 238 -22.42 -0.75 22.03
C ASN A 238 -21.52 -1.84 22.65
N GLU A 239 -21.64 -3.10 22.22
CA GLU A 239 -20.76 -4.19 22.66
C GLU A 239 -19.33 -3.96 22.15
N LEU A 240 -19.22 -3.54 20.90
CA LEU A 240 -17.94 -3.21 20.31
C LEU A 240 -17.27 -2.01 21.00
N GLU A 241 -18.06 -0.96 21.32
CA GLU A 241 -17.53 0.18 22.09
C GLU A 241 -17.09 -0.24 23.51
N SER A 242 -17.84 -1.12 24.17
CA SER A 242 -17.45 -1.66 25.48
C SER A 242 -16.18 -2.46 25.39
N LEU A 243 -16.06 -3.34 24.38
CA LEU A 243 -14.85 -4.13 24.12
C LEU A 243 -13.62 -3.23 23.87
N ARG A 244 -13.78 -2.13 23.15
CA ARG A 244 -12.73 -1.14 22.95
C ARG A 244 -12.30 -0.45 24.24
N LYS A 245 -13.27 -0.03 25.07
CA LYS A 245 -13.00 0.61 26.38
C LYS A 245 -12.27 -0.34 27.33
N GLU A 246 -12.74 -1.58 27.48
CA GLU A 246 -12.08 -2.60 28.28
C GLU A 246 -10.62 -2.84 27.81
N ASN A 247 -10.42 -2.88 26.51
CA ASN A 247 -9.08 -3.02 25.94
C ASN A 247 -8.18 -1.84 26.30
N HIS A 248 -8.69 -0.60 26.27
CA HIS A 248 -7.93 0.59 26.65
C HIS A 248 -7.57 0.61 28.13
N GLU A 249 -8.48 0.18 29.03
CA GLU A 249 -8.24 0.15 30.49
C GLU A 249 -7.18 -0.88 30.90
N HIS A 250 -7.08 -1.98 30.17
CA HIS A 250 -6.14 -3.07 30.45
C HIS A 250 -4.85 -2.99 29.59
N ARG A 251 -4.69 -1.93 28.82
CA ARG A 251 -3.59 -1.80 27.89
C ARG A 251 -2.26 -1.66 28.62
N ALA A 252 -1.41 -2.69 28.53
CA ALA A 252 0.02 -2.49 28.65
C ALA A 252 0.45 -1.43 27.62
N PRO A 253 1.52 -0.63 27.86
CA PRO A 253 1.96 0.37 26.90
C PRO A 253 2.04 -0.29 25.53
N PRO A 254 1.53 0.36 24.47
CA PRO A 254 1.31 -0.27 23.18
C PRO A 254 2.56 -1.01 22.77
N SER A 255 2.39 -2.25 22.35
CA SER A 255 3.45 -3.02 21.72
C SER A 255 3.80 -2.35 20.39
N GLY A 256 4.38 -1.13 20.46
CA GLY A 256 4.86 -0.36 19.30
C GLY A 256 5.90 -1.11 18.48
N GLU A 257 6.20 -2.34 18.91
CA GLU A 257 7.13 -3.24 18.25
C GLU A 257 6.46 -4.10 17.17
N ALA A 258 5.13 -4.27 17.19
CA ALA A 258 4.43 -5.16 16.24
C ALA A 258 3.59 -4.43 15.17
N CYS A 259 3.31 -3.15 15.35
CA CYS A 259 2.43 -2.37 14.48
C CYS A 259 3.16 -1.18 13.88
N PHE A 260 3.25 -1.12 12.55
CA PHE A 260 3.97 -0.05 11.86
C PHE A 260 3.14 0.54 10.73
N ILE A 261 3.31 1.87 10.53
CA ILE A 261 2.68 2.60 9.44
C ILE A 261 3.73 2.95 8.40
N TYR A 262 3.35 2.85 7.12
CA TYR A 262 4.24 3.06 6.00
C TYR A 262 3.59 3.88 4.89
N PRO A 263 4.33 4.77 4.18
CA PRO A 263 3.81 5.44 3.00
C PRO A 263 3.47 4.46 1.87
N GLU A 264 2.25 4.52 1.34
CA GLU A 264 1.71 3.59 0.35
C GLU A 264 2.57 3.51 -0.93
N VAL A 265 3.01 4.65 -1.45
CA VAL A 265 3.86 4.69 -2.66
C VAL A 265 5.21 4.02 -2.42
N SER A 266 5.81 4.22 -1.24
CA SER A 266 7.09 3.57 -0.92
C SER A 266 6.96 2.06 -0.85
N ALA A 267 5.85 1.55 -0.31
CA ALA A 267 5.54 0.13 -0.33
C ALA A 267 5.30 -0.38 -1.77
N ASN A 268 4.54 0.36 -2.55
CA ASN A 268 4.12 -0.04 -3.89
C ASN A 268 5.30 -0.25 -4.85
N VAL A 269 6.36 0.56 -4.73
CA VAL A 269 7.54 0.45 -5.59
C VAL A 269 8.52 -0.64 -5.17
N GLN A 270 8.37 -1.28 -4.01
CA GLN A 270 9.32 -2.30 -3.54
C GLN A 270 9.42 -3.51 -4.48
N GLY A 271 8.29 -3.95 -5.03
CA GLY A 271 8.29 -5.02 -6.03
C GLY A 271 9.10 -4.67 -7.28
N PHE A 272 9.08 -3.39 -7.69
CA PHE A 272 9.90 -2.89 -8.79
C PHE A 272 11.37 -2.76 -8.39
N VAL A 273 11.68 -2.09 -7.28
CA VAL A 273 13.05 -1.85 -6.80
C VAL A 273 13.84 -3.15 -6.68
N ARG A 274 13.22 -4.19 -6.11
CA ARG A 274 13.82 -5.51 -5.93
C ARG A 274 13.80 -6.39 -7.19
N SER A 275 13.17 -5.93 -8.27
CA SER A 275 13.10 -6.68 -9.50
C SER A 275 14.38 -6.53 -10.32
N ARG A 276 14.63 -7.53 -11.21
CA ARG A 276 15.76 -7.49 -12.14
C ARG A 276 15.58 -6.47 -13.29
N VAL A 277 14.36 -5.97 -13.47
CA VAL A 277 14.04 -4.97 -14.50
C VAL A 277 14.21 -3.54 -14.00
N SER A 278 14.47 -3.36 -12.70
CA SER A 278 14.72 -2.03 -12.15
C SER A 278 16.06 -1.48 -12.64
N SER A 279 16.04 -0.29 -13.19
CA SER A 279 17.23 0.46 -13.61
C SER A 279 17.17 1.87 -13.04
N GLU A 280 18.31 2.49 -12.82
CA GLU A 280 18.36 3.88 -12.35
C GLU A 280 17.66 4.82 -13.33
N GLY A 281 17.02 5.86 -12.82
CA GLY A 281 16.31 6.84 -13.65
C GLY A 281 15.14 7.50 -12.95
N ILE A 282 14.37 8.27 -13.73
CA ILE A 282 13.17 8.97 -13.27
C ILE A 282 11.93 8.13 -13.59
N TYR A 283 11.04 8.01 -12.62
CA TYR A 283 9.82 7.23 -12.73
C TYR A 283 8.61 8.05 -12.31
N LEU A 284 7.56 8.03 -13.13
CA LEU A 284 6.21 8.41 -12.73
C LEU A 284 5.48 7.12 -12.36
N PHE A 285 5.15 6.97 -11.09
CA PHE A 285 4.27 5.93 -10.61
C PHE A 285 2.85 6.47 -10.51
N SER A 286 1.88 5.80 -11.15
CA SER A 286 0.46 6.17 -11.08
C SER A 286 -0.36 4.97 -10.64
N ASP A 287 -0.81 4.99 -9.39
CA ASP A 287 -1.67 3.97 -8.80
C ASP A 287 -3.14 4.40 -8.89
N THR A 288 -3.93 3.66 -9.65
CA THR A 288 -5.36 3.92 -9.78
C THR A 288 -6.13 2.96 -8.87
N GLY A 289 -6.49 3.48 -7.70
CA GLY A 289 -7.39 2.82 -6.76
C GLY A 289 -8.88 3.02 -7.13
N ALA A 290 -9.75 2.65 -6.19
CA ALA A 290 -11.19 2.87 -6.35
C ALA A 290 -11.57 4.35 -6.23
N SER A 291 -11.08 5.05 -5.21
CA SER A 291 -11.45 6.45 -4.95
C SER A 291 -10.44 7.46 -5.44
N THR A 292 -9.16 7.11 -5.46
CA THR A 292 -8.04 8.01 -5.78
C THR A 292 -7.19 7.48 -6.91
N VAL A 293 -6.46 8.41 -7.54
CA VAL A 293 -5.27 8.14 -8.31
C VAL A 293 -4.10 8.75 -7.53
N ASP A 294 -3.23 7.89 -7.04
CA ASP A 294 -2.04 8.30 -6.29
C ASP A 294 -0.86 8.35 -7.26
N GLN A 295 -0.28 9.54 -7.41
CA GLN A 295 0.87 9.74 -8.29
C GLN A 295 2.10 10.13 -7.49
N GLY A 296 3.21 9.46 -7.78
CA GLY A 296 4.53 9.81 -7.26
C GLY A 296 5.53 9.87 -8.39
N ILE A 297 6.31 10.94 -8.47
CA ILE A 297 7.46 11.02 -9.36
C ILE A 297 8.73 11.03 -8.54
N PHE A 298 9.64 10.13 -8.85
CA PHE A 298 10.86 9.92 -8.09
C PHE A 298 12.05 9.56 -8.97
N ILE A 299 13.24 9.81 -8.46
CA ILE A 299 14.49 9.31 -8.99
C ILE A 299 14.84 8.04 -8.22
N PHE A 300 15.05 6.94 -8.93
CA PHE A 300 15.59 5.71 -8.39
C PHE A 300 17.07 5.62 -8.63
N MET A 301 17.84 5.35 -7.58
CA MET A 301 19.30 5.21 -7.63
C MET A 301 19.74 4.02 -6.78
N ARG A 302 20.84 3.37 -7.19
CA ARG A 302 21.58 2.41 -6.37
C ARG A 302 22.82 3.08 -5.82
N ARG A 303 22.97 3.01 -4.50
CA ARG A 303 24.14 3.51 -3.78
C ARG A 303 24.83 2.35 -3.07
N ASN A 304 26.05 2.58 -2.58
CA ASN A 304 26.79 1.56 -1.81
C ASN A 304 26.01 1.03 -0.60
N GLU A 305 25.10 1.84 -0.05
CA GLU A 305 24.26 1.54 1.10
C GLU A 305 22.91 0.87 0.75
N GLY A 306 22.63 0.64 -0.55
CA GLY A 306 21.38 0.04 -1.04
C GLY A 306 20.62 0.89 -2.05
N GLU A 307 19.36 0.51 -2.26
CA GLU A 307 18.45 1.22 -3.14
C GLU A 307 17.91 2.49 -2.47
N TYR A 308 17.73 3.55 -3.27
CA TYR A 308 17.31 4.85 -2.79
C TYR A 308 16.30 5.53 -3.73
N LEU A 309 15.25 6.09 -3.14
CA LEU A 309 14.18 6.79 -3.84
C LEU A 309 14.18 8.28 -3.42
N THR A 310 14.38 9.17 -4.37
CA THR A 310 14.24 10.61 -4.15
C THR A 310 12.93 11.08 -4.75
N TYR A 311 11.90 11.30 -3.93
CA TYR A 311 10.61 11.78 -4.40
C TYR A 311 10.68 13.26 -4.77
N LEU A 312 10.44 13.56 -6.03
CA LEU A 312 10.39 14.94 -6.54
C LEU A 312 9.02 15.57 -6.25
N HIS A 313 7.95 14.79 -6.44
CA HIS A 313 6.57 15.21 -6.12
C HIS A 313 5.69 14.01 -5.86
N GLY A 314 4.65 14.22 -5.05
CA GLY A 314 3.57 13.26 -4.80
C GLY A 314 2.23 13.97 -4.72
N THR A 315 1.18 13.35 -5.28
CA THR A 315 -0.18 13.89 -5.23
C THR A 315 -1.21 12.78 -5.14
N VAL A 316 -2.33 13.07 -4.50
CA VAL A 316 -3.51 12.21 -4.44
C VAL A 316 -4.64 12.93 -5.13
N LEU A 317 -5.12 12.38 -6.23
CA LEU A 317 -6.22 12.92 -7.01
C LEU A 317 -7.50 12.14 -6.70
N PRO A 318 -8.62 12.78 -6.33
CA PRO A 318 -9.89 12.09 -6.06
C PRO A 318 -10.58 11.66 -7.36
N LEU A 319 -9.89 10.88 -8.18
CA LEU A 319 -10.27 10.48 -9.53
C LEU A 319 -10.18 8.96 -9.72
N GLY A 320 -10.29 8.17 -8.65
CA GLY A 320 -10.25 6.71 -8.75
C GLY A 320 -11.40 6.11 -9.56
N SER A 321 -11.33 4.80 -9.82
CA SER A 321 -12.24 4.12 -10.74
C SER A 321 -13.71 4.17 -10.32
N SER A 322 -14.02 4.30 -9.02
CA SER A 322 -15.38 4.47 -8.52
C SER A 322 -15.96 5.86 -8.79
N GLN A 323 -15.13 6.85 -9.11
CA GLN A 323 -15.62 8.17 -9.47
C GLN A 323 -16.36 8.18 -10.82
N ILE A 324 -16.15 7.16 -11.66
CA ILE A 324 -16.88 7.01 -12.92
C ILE A 324 -18.35 6.72 -12.64
N GLU A 325 -18.67 5.72 -11.81
CA GLU A 325 -20.06 5.41 -11.45
C GLU A 325 -20.70 6.51 -10.60
N HIS A 326 -19.98 7.14 -9.69
CA HIS A 326 -20.46 8.29 -8.94
C HIS A 326 -20.85 9.44 -9.87
N LYS A 327 -19.99 9.78 -10.83
CA LYS A 327 -20.27 10.85 -11.80
C LYS A 327 -21.41 10.49 -12.74
N ALA A 328 -21.53 9.22 -13.16
CA ALA A 328 -22.64 8.75 -13.97
C ALA A 328 -23.97 8.84 -13.19
N ALA A 329 -23.99 8.43 -11.91
CA ALA A 329 -25.13 8.55 -11.02
C ALA A 329 -25.56 10.03 -10.87
N MET A 330 -24.61 10.93 -10.63
CA MET A 330 -24.89 12.39 -10.60
C MET A 330 -25.50 12.88 -11.91
N ASN A 331 -24.93 12.48 -13.04
CA ASN A 331 -25.43 12.89 -14.37
C ASN A 331 -26.85 12.37 -14.64
N SER A 332 -27.23 11.22 -14.04
CA SER A 332 -28.59 10.66 -14.12
C SER A 332 -29.58 11.25 -13.11
N GLY A 333 -29.10 12.14 -12.19
CA GLY A 333 -29.91 12.79 -11.17
C GLY A 333 -30.27 11.90 -9.96
N LYS A 334 -29.64 10.72 -9.81
CA LYS A 334 -29.89 9.78 -8.70
C LYS A 334 -28.56 9.35 -8.07
N MET A 335 -28.40 9.64 -6.78
CA MET A 335 -27.18 9.34 -6.00
C MET A 335 -27.48 8.37 -4.84
N ASP A 336 -28.37 7.42 -5.06
CA ASP A 336 -28.63 6.33 -4.12
C ASP A 336 -27.72 5.12 -4.39
N TRP A 337 -27.69 4.20 -3.42
CA TRP A 337 -26.86 2.99 -3.52
C TRP A 337 -27.23 2.10 -4.71
N GLN A 338 -28.52 2.04 -5.07
CA GLN A 338 -29.02 1.26 -6.21
C GLN A 338 -28.50 1.82 -7.53
N SER A 339 -28.48 3.13 -7.66
CA SER A 339 -27.93 3.81 -8.84
C SER A 339 -26.43 3.60 -8.95
N LEU A 340 -25.68 3.67 -7.84
CA LEU A 340 -24.24 3.43 -7.80
C LEU A 340 -23.92 2.00 -8.23
N GLU A 341 -24.61 1.01 -7.66
CA GLU A 341 -24.40 -0.39 -8.01
C GLU A 341 -24.74 -0.66 -9.49
N LYS A 342 -25.87 -0.14 -9.98
CA LYS A 342 -26.26 -0.22 -11.39
C LYS A 342 -25.18 0.33 -12.32
N TRP A 343 -24.65 1.53 -12.03
CA TRP A 343 -23.63 2.14 -12.89
C TRP A 343 -22.29 1.41 -12.81
N ARG A 344 -21.96 0.83 -11.65
CA ARG A 344 -20.80 -0.04 -11.50
C ARG A 344 -20.94 -1.29 -12.40
N GLU A 345 -22.07 -1.99 -12.34
CA GLU A 345 -22.31 -3.18 -13.14
C GLU A 345 -22.21 -2.87 -14.64
N ILE A 346 -22.88 -1.81 -15.12
CA ILE A 346 -22.82 -1.41 -16.54
C ILE A 346 -21.37 -1.07 -16.95
N LYS A 347 -20.63 -0.39 -16.09
CA LYS A 347 -19.21 -0.05 -16.30
C LYS A 347 -18.36 -1.31 -16.46
N GLU A 348 -18.49 -2.28 -15.56
CA GLU A 348 -17.70 -3.51 -15.55
C GLU A 348 -18.07 -4.46 -16.71
N GLN A 349 -19.31 -4.48 -17.12
CA GLN A 349 -19.77 -5.21 -18.30
C GLN A 349 -19.37 -4.55 -19.63
N GLY A 350 -18.78 -3.35 -19.60
CA GLY A 350 -18.40 -2.62 -20.80
C GLY A 350 -19.58 -2.05 -21.59
N GLY A 351 -20.75 -1.92 -20.94
CA GLY A 351 -21.98 -1.45 -21.58
C GLY A 351 -21.87 0.01 -22.07
N PRO A 352 -22.42 0.31 -23.26
CA PRO A 352 -22.49 1.68 -23.78
C PRO A 352 -23.56 2.47 -23.00
N ALA A 353 -23.13 3.54 -22.35
CA ALA A 353 -24.04 4.48 -21.68
C ALA A 353 -23.51 5.91 -21.81
N PRO A 354 -24.36 6.88 -22.23
CA PRO A 354 -23.94 8.28 -22.39
C PRO A 354 -23.42 8.88 -21.08
N GLU A 355 -23.99 8.52 -19.95
CA GLU A 355 -23.60 9.00 -18.61
C GLU A 355 -22.20 8.52 -18.24
N LEU A 356 -21.88 7.25 -18.51
CA LEU A 356 -20.53 6.68 -18.28
C LEU A 356 -19.51 7.32 -19.22
N ARG A 357 -19.87 7.57 -20.49
CA ARG A 357 -18.98 8.26 -21.43
C ARG A 357 -18.62 9.65 -20.93
N LYS A 358 -19.64 10.46 -20.57
CA LYS A 358 -19.40 11.80 -19.98
C LYS A 358 -18.57 11.75 -18.71
N ALA A 359 -18.80 10.74 -17.86
CA ALA A 359 -18.02 10.54 -16.65
C ALA A 359 -16.55 10.21 -16.96
N ARG A 360 -16.30 9.32 -17.93
CA ARG A 360 -14.94 8.97 -18.39
C ARG A 360 -14.21 10.16 -19.02
N GLU A 361 -14.87 10.97 -19.82
CA GLU A 361 -14.33 12.21 -20.39
C GLU A 361 -13.94 13.20 -19.29
N TRP A 362 -14.80 13.39 -18.30
CA TRP A 362 -14.54 14.25 -17.13
C TRP A 362 -13.33 13.77 -16.31
N ILE A 363 -13.19 12.47 -16.08
CA ILE A 363 -12.02 11.87 -15.41
C ILE A 363 -10.77 12.11 -16.27
N ALA A 364 -10.83 11.81 -17.57
CA ALA A 364 -9.70 11.95 -18.48
C ALA A 364 -9.11 13.36 -18.45
N GLU A 365 -9.95 14.37 -18.58
CA GLU A 365 -9.54 15.77 -18.59
C GLU A 365 -8.84 16.15 -17.27
N ARG A 366 -9.44 15.81 -16.13
CA ARG A 366 -8.90 16.15 -14.81
C ARG A 366 -7.63 15.39 -14.47
N LEU A 367 -7.58 14.11 -14.83
CA LEU A 367 -6.39 13.29 -14.60
C LEU A 367 -5.23 13.76 -15.48
N THR A 368 -5.48 14.10 -16.75
CA THR A 368 -4.45 14.69 -17.63
C THR A 368 -3.87 15.96 -17.01
N ARG A 369 -4.71 16.89 -16.57
CA ARG A 369 -4.25 18.13 -15.88
C ARG A 369 -3.50 17.85 -14.59
N GLY A 370 -3.98 16.89 -13.78
CA GLY A 370 -3.32 16.49 -12.53
C GLY A 370 -1.94 15.89 -12.78
N THR A 371 -1.82 15.03 -13.80
CA THR A 371 -0.53 14.45 -14.19
C THR A 371 0.42 15.51 -14.74
N GLU A 372 -0.07 16.44 -15.57
CA GLU A 372 0.71 17.57 -16.07
C GLU A 372 1.27 18.43 -14.94
N ALA A 373 0.44 18.74 -13.94
CA ALA A 373 0.87 19.47 -12.74
C ALA A 373 1.94 18.69 -11.96
N THR A 374 1.76 17.38 -11.78
CA THR A 374 2.73 16.49 -11.10
C THR A 374 4.11 16.54 -11.80
N LEU A 375 4.12 16.42 -13.13
CA LEU A 375 5.33 16.49 -13.94
C LEU A 375 5.97 17.90 -13.88
N ALA A 376 5.16 18.96 -13.92
CA ALA A 376 5.65 20.33 -13.83
C ALA A 376 6.33 20.63 -12.47
N PHE A 377 5.72 20.18 -11.37
CA PHE A 377 6.34 20.30 -10.03
C PHE A 377 7.66 19.54 -9.94
N ALA A 378 7.70 18.32 -10.47
CA ALA A 378 8.93 17.54 -10.51
C ALA A 378 10.03 18.21 -11.34
N LYS A 379 9.66 18.75 -12.52
CA LYS A 379 10.57 19.50 -13.40
C LYS A 379 11.26 20.65 -12.66
N ASN A 380 10.54 21.35 -11.80
CA ASN A 380 11.08 22.46 -11.02
C ASN A 380 12.17 22.03 -10.02
N LYS A 381 12.14 20.77 -9.57
CA LYS A 381 13.12 20.21 -8.62
C LYS A 381 14.35 19.59 -9.28
N LEU A 382 14.32 19.41 -10.59
CA LEU A 382 15.48 18.89 -11.32
C LEU A 382 16.48 20.01 -11.63
N PHE A 383 17.78 19.74 -11.44
CA PHE A 383 18.85 20.65 -11.85
C PHE A 383 18.91 20.76 -13.38
N VAL A 384 18.87 19.64 -14.07
CA VAL A 384 18.78 19.59 -15.53
C VAL A 384 17.34 19.25 -15.92
N LYS A 385 16.59 20.25 -16.37
CA LYS A 385 15.16 20.12 -16.67
C LYS A 385 14.85 19.07 -17.73
N ASP A 386 15.76 18.86 -18.67
CA ASP A 386 15.62 17.92 -19.78
C ASP A 386 15.74 16.44 -19.32
N GLN A 387 16.23 16.17 -18.12
CA GLN A 387 16.22 14.83 -17.54
C GLN A 387 14.79 14.27 -17.39
N LEU A 388 13.77 15.14 -17.31
CA LEU A 388 12.38 14.71 -17.28
C LEU A 388 11.97 13.99 -18.58
N ASN A 389 12.68 14.19 -19.68
CA ASN A 389 12.41 13.53 -20.97
C ASN A 389 12.65 12.01 -20.90
N ASP A 390 13.49 11.55 -19.98
CA ASP A 390 13.81 10.13 -19.77
C ASP A 390 12.89 9.46 -18.73
N THR A 391 11.75 10.11 -18.39
CA THR A 391 10.78 9.57 -17.44
C THR A 391 10.18 8.29 -17.98
N ARG A 392 10.16 7.26 -17.14
CA ARG A 392 9.44 6.01 -17.36
C ARG A 392 8.16 5.99 -16.54
N VAL A 393 7.14 5.24 -16.99
CA VAL A 393 5.83 5.20 -16.31
C VAL A 393 5.57 3.80 -15.77
N ILE A 394 5.17 3.74 -14.50
CA ILE A 394 4.72 2.51 -13.85
C ILE A 394 3.25 2.70 -13.48
N PHE A 395 2.40 1.73 -13.87
CA PHE A 395 1.00 1.72 -13.50
C PHE A 395 0.75 0.70 -12.37
N GLY A 396 0.14 1.16 -11.28
CA GLY A 396 -0.34 0.37 -10.16
C GLY A 396 -1.86 0.37 -10.04
N GLY A 397 -2.37 -0.44 -9.11
CA GLY A 397 -3.79 -0.56 -8.83
C GLY A 397 -4.59 -1.30 -9.89
N GLY A 398 -5.87 -1.53 -9.61
CA GLY A 398 -6.76 -2.22 -10.54
C GLY A 398 -7.43 -1.31 -11.55
N GLY A 399 -7.61 -0.04 -11.19
CA GLY A 399 -8.40 0.90 -11.96
C GLY A 399 -7.72 1.40 -13.24
N HIS A 400 -6.38 1.30 -13.35
CA HIS A 400 -5.70 1.77 -14.56
C HIS A 400 -6.01 0.93 -15.81
N CYS A 401 -6.59 -0.26 -15.66
CA CYS A 401 -7.08 -1.08 -16.78
C CYS A 401 -8.37 -0.53 -17.38
N GLU A 402 -9.10 0.30 -16.63
CA GLU A 402 -10.31 0.96 -17.07
C GLU A 402 -9.95 2.16 -17.96
N TYR A 403 -10.64 2.28 -19.12
CA TYR A 403 -10.57 3.52 -19.88
C TYR A 403 -11.22 4.65 -19.07
N PRO A 404 -10.61 5.83 -18.90
CA PRO A 404 -9.52 6.41 -19.72
C PRO A 404 -8.15 6.52 -19.00
N TYR A 405 -7.93 5.87 -17.86
CA TYR A 405 -6.83 6.18 -16.95
C TYR A 405 -5.44 6.18 -17.60
N LYS A 406 -5.09 5.08 -18.28
CA LYS A 406 -3.77 4.96 -18.91
C LYS A 406 -3.53 6.06 -19.94
N VAL A 407 -4.52 6.34 -20.77
CA VAL A 407 -4.43 7.37 -21.81
C VAL A 407 -4.27 8.76 -21.18
N ALA A 408 -5.05 9.06 -20.13
CA ALA A 408 -5.01 10.35 -19.46
C ALA A 408 -3.67 10.63 -18.77
N VAL A 409 -3.02 9.61 -18.20
CA VAL A 409 -1.68 9.73 -17.59
C VAL A 409 -0.60 9.92 -18.67
N MET A 410 -0.78 9.33 -19.85
CA MET A 410 0.20 9.44 -20.95
C MET A 410 0.09 10.73 -21.75
N ASN A 411 -1.09 11.35 -21.84
CA ASN A 411 -1.34 12.56 -22.64
C ASN A 411 -0.37 13.73 -22.36
N PRO A 412 -0.01 14.06 -21.10
CA PRO A 412 0.88 15.20 -20.81
C PRO A 412 2.27 15.10 -21.46
N PHE A 413 2.73 13.88 -21.77
CA PHE A 413 4.04 13.68 -22.42
C PHE A 413 4.08 14.16 -23.89
N SER A 414 2.90 14.34 -24.50
CA SER A 414 2.74 14.95 -25.82
C SER A 414 2.43 16.45 -25.75
N GLY A 415 2.36 17.03 -24.54
CA GLY A 415 1.93 18.40 -24.29
C GLY A 415 3.07 19.43 -24.30
N GLN A 416 2.73 20.67 -23.94
CA GLN A 416 3.64 21.83 -23.96
C GLN A 416 4.74 21.77 -22.87
N LEU A 417 4.60 20.87 -21.89
CA LEU A 417 5.59 20.71 -20.81
C LEU A 417 6.95 20.27 -21.35
N PHE A 418 6.94 19.56 -22.46
CA PHE A 418 8.12 19.04 -23.16
C PHE A 418 8.38 19.82 -24.44
N ARG A 419 9.65 20.00 -24.80
CA ARG A 419 10.02 20.69 -26.06
C ARG A 419 9.62 19.89 -27.30
N GLN A 420 9.58 18.57 -27.15
CA GLN A 420 9.15 17.62 -28.17
C GLN A 420 8.21 16.62 -27.54
N SER A 421 7.28 16.09 -28.33
CA SER A 421 6.42 14.98 -27.86
C SER A 421 7.28 13.79 -27.48
N ILE A 422 7.04 13.25 -26.29
CA ILE A 422 7.76 12.10 -25.74
C ILE A 422 6.80 10.92 -25.65
N SER A 423 7.32 9.74 -25.93
CA SER A 423 6.64 8.47 -25.67
C SER A 423 7.40 7.73 -24.57
N PRO A 424 7.00 7.91 -23.28
CA PRO A 424 7.71 7.29 -22.18
C PRO A 424 7.54 5.76 -22.19
N ASP A 425 8.60 5.06 -21.79
CA ASP A 425 8.53 3.62 -21.61
C ASP A 425 7.60 3.26 -20.46
N VAL A 426 6.69 2.32 -20.71
CA VAL A 426 5.82 1.75 -19.68
C VAL A 426 6.49 0.52 -19.08
N VAL A 427 6.88 0.61 -17.81
CA VAL A 427 7.51 -0.49 -17.08
C VAL A 427 6.45 -1.34 -16.40
N SER A 428 6.43 -2.63 -16.71
CA SER A 428 5.56 -3.60 -16.03
C SER A 428 6.25 -4.13 -14.78
N LEU A 429 5.47 -4.29 -13.70
CA LEU A 429 5.94 -4.94 -12.48
C LEU A 429 5.90 -6.46 -12.68
N PRO A 430 7.05 -7.16 -12.71
CA PRO A 430 7.06 -8.61 -12.81
C PRO A 430 6.63 -9.23 -11.48
N PRO A 431 6.01 -10.43 -11.50
CA PRO A 431 5.74 -11.18 -10.27
C PRO A 431 7.05 -11.48 -9.53
N PRO A 432 7.14 -11.23 -8.23
CA PRO A 432 8.30 -11.58 -7.43
C PRO A 432 8.45 -13.10 -7.33
N ARG A 433 9.70 -13.58 -7.31
CA ARG A 433 9.99 -15.02 -7.24
C ARG A 433 9.72 -15.65 -5.88
N ASP A 434 9.78 -14.84 -4.84
CA ASP A 434 9.58 -15.20 -3.44
C ASP A 434 8.10 -15.19 -3.03
N LEU A 435 7.20 -14.66 -3.89
CA LEU A 435 5.77 -14.61 -3.62
C LEU A 435 5.06 -15.84 -4.20
N GLU A 436 4.48 -16.64 -3.31
CA GLU A 436 3.62 -17.75 -3.69
C GLU A 436 2.26 -17.21 -4.16
N ILE A 437 2.05 -17.25 -5.47
CA ILE A 437 0.77 -16.92 -6.13
C ILE A 437 0.28 -18.21 -6.79
N LYS A 438 -0.98 -18.58 -6.55
CA LYS A 438 -1.58 -19.83 -7.01
C LYS A 438 -1.61 -19.95 -8.54
N ASP A 439 -1.74 -18.81 -9.23
CA ASP A 439 -1.63 -18.70 -10.68
C ASP A 439 -0.64 -17.59 -10.98
N SER A 440 0.39 -17.84 -11.75
CA SER A 440 1.48 -16.92 -12.10
C SER A 440 1.04 -15.69 -12.91
N GLU A 441 -0.18 -15.20 -12.66
CA GLU A 441 -0.78 -14.13 -13.41
C GLU A 441 -0.22 -12.76 -12.98
N THR A 442 0.48 -12.13 -13.90
CA THR A 442 0.99 -10.75 -13.76
C THR A 442 -0.11 -9.75 -13.39
N ARG A 443 -1.38 -10.03 -13.71
CA ARG A 443 -2.53 -9.19 -13.35
C ARG A 443 -2.77 -9.09 -11.84
N TRP A 444 -2.41 -10.11 -11.04
CA TRP A 444 -2.56 -10.07 -9.59
C TRP A 444 -1.56 -9.12 -8.95
N MET A 445 -0.31 -9.13 -9.43
CA MET A 445 0.76 -8.33 -8.84
C MET A 445 0.45 -6.83 -8.84
N ARG A 446 -0.23 -6.31 -9.85
CA ARG A 446 -0.65 -4.90 -9.92
C ARG A 446 -1.52 -4.48 -8.73
N ARG A 447 -2.31 -5.42 -8.20
CA ARG A 447 -3.20 -5.18 -7.06
C ARG A 447 -2.55 -5.52 -5.72
N LEU A 448 -1.52 -6.37 -5.73
CA LEU A 448 -0.83 -6.85 -4.54
C LEU A 448 0.46 -6.09 -4.23
N SER A 449 0.92 -5.20 -5.13
CA SER A 449 2.22 -4.52 -5.01
C SER A 449 2.39 -3.78 -3.68
N VAL A 450 1.36 -3.09 -3.20
CA VAL A 450 1.38 -2.41 -1.90
C VAL A 450 1.51 -3.43 -0.76
N ALA A 451 0.63 -4.43 -0.71
CA ALA A 451 0.64 -5.45 0.33
C ALA A 451 1.96 -6.25 0.32
N TYR A 452 2.48 -6.54 -0.88
CA TYR A 452 3.78 -7.19 -1.04
C TYR A 452 4.92 -6.34 -0.48
N GLY A 453 4.97 -5.05 -0.84
CA GLY A 453 5.98 -4.14 -0.30
C GLY A 453 5.90 -3.98 1.22
N LEU A 454 4.69 -3.95 1.78
CA LEU A 454 4.48 -3.90 3.22
C LEU A 454 4.87 -5.21 3.93
N SER A 455 5.02 -6.33 3.22
CA SER A 455 5.43 -7.59 3.83
C SER A 455 6.93 -7.65 4.16
N PHE A 456 7.71 -6.63 3.83
CA PHE A 456 9.11 -6.51 4.23
C PHE A 456 9.25 -5.77 5.55
N GLU A 457 10.34 -6.02 6.25
CA GLU A 457 10.70 -5.23 7.42
C GLU A 457 11.07 -3.79 7.00
N LYS A 458 10.78 -2.83 7.85
CA LYS A 458 11.06 -1.41 7.58
C LYS A 458 12.53 -1.13 7.25
N SER A 459 13.44 -1.85 7.86
CA SER A 459 14.90 -1.74 7.63
C SER A 459 15.35 -2.28 6.27
N GLU A 460 14.54 -3.13 5.64
CA GLU A 460 14.82 -3.75 4.34
C GLU A 460 14.23 -2.95 3.17
N LEU A 461 13.41 -1.95 3.46
CA LEU A 461 12.80 -1.11 2.44
C LEU A 461 13.81 -0.10 1.91
N ALA A 462 13.73 0.22 0.61
CA ALA A 462 14.57 1.24 0.00
C ALA A 462 14.52 2.54 0.78
N GLY A 463 15.68 3.15 1.01
CA GLY A 463 15.76 4.47 1.62
C GLY A 463 15.03 5.51 0.77
N PHE A 464 14.42 6.52 1.38
CA PHE A 464 13.71 7.54 0.62
C PHE A 464 13.88 8.95 1.21
N THR A 465 13.78 9.95 0.32
CA THR A 465 13.70 11.38 0.69
C THR A 465 12.34 11.92 0.27
N TYR A 466 11.65 12.60 1.18
CA TYR A 466 10.38 13.26 0.89
C TYR A 466 10.54 14.46 -0.05
N PRO A 467 9.49 14.84 -0.81
CA PRO A 467 9.55 16.00 -1.69
C PRO A 467 9.92 17.30 -0.98
N LYS A 468 9.50 17.52 0.27
CA LYS A 468 9.84 18.72 1.06
C LYS A 468 11.34 18.85 1.37
N ASP A 469 12.04 17.71 1.47
CA ASP A 469 13.46 17.66 1.83
C ASP A 469 14.36 17.73 0.59
N VAL A 470 13.77 17.72 -0.62
CA VAL A 470 14.51 17.89 -1.88
C VAL A 470 14.68 19.39 -2.18
N ALA A 471 15.93 19.85 -2.20
CA ALA A 471 16.25 21.22 -2.52
C ALA A 471 15.74 21.61 -3.92
N THR A 472 15.04 22.73 -4.02
CA THR A 472 14.68 23.31 -5.31
C THR A 472 15.90 24.10 -5.82
N PRO A 473 16.41 23.82 -7.02
CA PRO A 473 17.50 24.59 -7.61
C PRO A 473 17.07 26.07 -7.67
N LYS A 474 17.94 26.95 -7.16
CA LYS A 474 17.73 28.38 -7.37
C LYS A 474 17.69 28.63 -8.87
N PRO A 475 16.79 29.48 -9.39
CA PRO A 475 16.87 29.92 -10.75
C PRO A 475 18.29 30.47 -10.97
N GLU A 476 19.00 29.97 -11.95
CA GLU A 476 20.21 30.67 -12.39
C GLU A 476 19.77 32.11 -12.68
N GLU A 477 20.48 33.10 -12.12
CA GLU A 477 20.27 34.50 -12.47
C GLU A 477 20.59 34.64 -13.95
N ILE A 478 19.61 34.36 -14.78
CA ILE A 478 19.68 34.42 -16.24
C ILE A 478 19.72 35.91 -16.61
N TRP A 479 20.84 36.51 -16.41
CA TRP A 479 21.10 37.88 -16.84
C TRP A 479 20.89 38.96 -15.78
N GLN A 480 21.95 39.31 -15.06
CA GLN A 480 22.11 40.68 -14.60
C GLN A 480 22.47 41.54 -15.82
N PRO A 481 21.72 42.62 -16.11
CA PRO A 481 22.13 43.57 -17.11
C PRO A 481 23.55 44.01 -16.72
N ARG A 482 24.52 43.88 -17.63
CA ARG A 482 25.88 44.35 -17.42
C ARG A 482 25.76 45.74 -16.84
N LYS A 483 26.37 45.99 -15.67
CA LYS A 483 26.54 47.34 -15.14
C LYS A 483 26.91 48.21 -16.32
N LYS A 484 26.12 49.28 -16.55
CA LYS A 484 26.39 50.23 -17.63
C LYS A 484 27.90 50.51 -17.59
N ILE A 485 28.59 50.18 -18.66
CA ILE A 485 29.98 50.63 -18.86
C ILE A 485 29.86 52.12 -18.76
N PRO A 486 30.63 52.81 -17.85
CA PRO A 486 30.62 54.26 -17.80
C PRO A 486 30.84 54.78 -19.21
N ASP A 487 30.05 55.72 -19.65
CA ASP A 487 30.26 56.37 -20.94
C ASP A 487 31.73 56.84 -21.01
N PRO A 488 32.39 56.62 -22.15
CA PRO A 488 33.74 57.10 -22.32
C PRO A 488 33.75 58.62 -22.05
N PRO A 489 34.78 59.12 -21.38
CA PRO A 489 34.89 60.56 -21.05
C PRO A 489 34.67 61.39 -22.30
N SER A 490 33.82 62.39 -22.21
CA SER A 490 33.56 63.33 -23.32
C SER A 490 34.83 64.05 -23.69
N LYS A 491 34.99 64.46 -24.97
CA LYS A 491 36.15 65.17 -25.49
C LYS A 491 36.51 66.42 -24.71
N ASP A 492 35.62 66.90 -23.87
CA ASP A 492 35.80 68.09 -23.03
C ASP A 492 36.38 67.77 -21.66
N GLN A 493 36.71 66.51 -21.38
CA GLN A 493 37.34 66.03 -20.14
C GLN A 493 38.76 65.49 -20.29
N CYS A 494 39.38 65.69 -21.46
CA CYS A 494 40.78 65.41 -21.72
C CYS A 494 41.62 66.67 -21.75
#